data_c7bca6051b8e63c921b342dcdbe78d95
#
_entry.id   c7bca6051b8e63c921b342dcdbe78d95
#
_cell.length_a   1.000
_cell.length_b   1.000
_cell.length_c   1.000
_cell.angle_alpha   90.00
_cell.angle_beta   90.00
_cell.angle_gamma   90.00
#
_symmetry.space_group_name_H-M   'P 1'
#
loop_
_entity.id
_entity.type
_entity.pdbx_description
1 polymer ?
#
loop_
_entity_poly.entity_id
_entity_poly.type
_entity_poly.pdbx_seq_one_letter_code
_entity_poly.pdbx_strand_id
1 'polypeptide(L)'
;MTSPETAGPQTSDDGGYTLIEHLPFTTAKVIGARARIGLVVLASDYTIEHEFRAIIAIEGVDIFMARIANDPRVTPETLAAMEPLLTDTASRILPGDRLDVLAYGCTSASVVLGADRVSQRLAEAKPDTPVSNPISAGFAAFDALGARRIGVLTPYRRDVNEQVRAYITRHGYEVPVFGSFNEEMDPVVATIDEDSLVSAIDTIRAGHE
;
A
#
# COMPACT_ATOMS: atom_id res chain seq x y z
N MET A 1 13.06 33.57 4.02
CA MET A 1 13.90 32.78 4.92
C MET A 1 15.34 33.12 4.60
N THR A 2 15.99 33.86 5.51
CA THR A 2 17.40 34.26 5.39
C THR A 2 18.26 33.00 5.56
N SER A 3 19.05 32.67 4.56
CA SER A 3 20.08 31.62 4.65
C SER A 3 21.00 31.96 5.82
N PRO A 4 21.37 30.99 6.66
CA PRO A 4 22.40 31.24 7.67
C PRO A 4 23.69 31.59 6.94
N GLU A 5 24.34 32.65 7.43
CA GLU A 5 25.66 33.07 6.98
C GLU A 5 26.63 31.91 7.27
N THR A 6 27.02 31.17 6.23
CA THR A 6 27.92 30.04 6.37
C THR A 6 29.33 30.59 6.60
N ALA A 7 29.90 30.36 7.79
CA ALA A 7 31.34 30.46 8.01
C ALA A 7 32.06 29.67 6.90
N GLY A 8 33.12 30.28 6.36
CA GLY A 8 33.92 29.60 5.30
C GLY A 8 34.53 28.27 5.78
N PRO A 9 35.07 27.44 4.87
CA PRO A 9 35.66 26.15 5.20
C PRO A 9 36.68 26.27 6.34
N GLN A 10 36.53 25.45 7.38
CA GLN A 10 37.45 25.37 8.50
C GLN A 10 38.28 24.10 8.37
N THR A 11 39.59 24.20 8.59
CA THR A 11 40.52 23.06 8.50
C THR A 11 41.09 22.79 9.88
N SER A 12 41.04 21.56 10.34
CA SER A 12 41.74 21.06 11.53
C SER A 12 42.61 19.87 11.16
N ASP A 13 43.76 19.77 11.82
CA ASP A 13 44.68 18.61 11.66
C ASP A 13 44.59 17.80 12.98
N ASP A 14 43.92 16.66 12.92
CA ASP A 14 43.60 15.87 14.09
C ASP A 14 44.21 14.45 13.94
N GLY A 15 45.50 14.34 14.29
CA GLY A 15 46.18 13.06 14.53
C GLY A 15 46.28 12.11 13.37
N GLY A 16 46.52 12.57 12.12
CA GLY A 16 46.81 11.74 10.96
C GLY A 16 45.85 11.88 9.78
N TYR A 17 44.89 12.77 9.86
CA TYR A 17 44.04 13.17 8.72
C TYR A 17 43.69 14.67 8.82
N THR A 18 43.43 15.29 7.69
CA THR A 18 42.95 16.67 7.62
C THR A 18 41.44 16.70 7.50
N LEU A 19 40.75 17.27 8.48
CA LEU A 19 39.31 17.50 8.44
C LEU A 19 39.03 18.89 7.85
N ILE A 20 38.18 18.96 6.82
CA ILE A 20 37.70 20.22 6.23
C ILE A 20 36.19 20.28 6.43
N GLU A 21 35.73 21.16 7.31
CA GLU A 21 34.32 21.31 7.67
C GLU A 21 33.71 22.55 6.99
N HIS A 22 32.38 22.64 7.03
CA HIS A 22 31.61 23.76 6.46
C HIS A 22 31.86 24.01 4.97
N LEU A 23 32.08 22.91 4.21
CA LEU A 23 32.16 23.02 2.77
C LEU A 23 30.85 23.59 2.18
N PRO A 24 30.91 24.53 1.24
CA PRO A 24 29.71 25.10 0.63
C PRO A 24 28.93 24.04 -0.12
N PHE A 25 27.60 24.02 0.04
CA PHE A 25 26.72 23.13 -0.69
C PHE A 25 25.41 23.84 -1.08
N THR A 26 24.76 23.33 -2.09
CA THR A 26 23.39 23.69 -2.46
C THR A 26 22.49 22.49 -2.35
N THR A 27 21.21 22.71 -2.08
CA THR A 27 20.21 21.64 -1.98
C THR A 27 19.25 21.73 -3.17
N ALA A 28 18.83 20.55 -3.68
CA ALA A 28 17.78 20.45 -4.69
C ALA A 28 16.78 19.39 -4.27
N LYS A 29 15.49 19.67 -4.39
CA LYS A 29 14.43 18.66 -4.21
C LYS A 29 14.20 17.96 -5.55
N VAL A 30 14.89 16.86 -5.78
CA VAL A 30 14.78 16.07 -7.02
C VAL A 30 13.84 14.89 -6.81
N ILE A 31 14.01 14.16 -5.70
CA ILE A 31 13.21 12.99 -5.35
C ILE A 31 11.85 13.43 -4.81
N GLY A 32 10.77 12.91 -5.39
CA GLY A 32 9.40 13.29 -5.04
C GLY A 32 9.09 14.77 -5.31
N ALA A 33 9.68 15.32 -6.37
CA ALA A 33 9.53 16.73 -6.70
C ALA A 33 8.10 17.10 -7.15
N ARG A 34 7.40 16.14 -7.79
CA ARG A 34 6.02 16.29 -8.25
C ARG A 34 5.02 15.68 -7.28
N ALA A 35 5.30 14.47 -6.79
CA ALA A 35 4.45 13.81 -5.82
C ALA A 35 5.21 12.76 -5.00
N ARG A 36 4.80 12.60 -3.74
CA ARG A 36 5.31 11.63 -2.78
C ARG A 36 4.17 10.70 -2.37
N ILE A 37 4.29 9.45 -2.77
CA ILE A 37 3.34 8.39 -2.45
C ILE A 37 3.88 7.63 -1.25
N GLY A 38 3.14 7.60 -0.14
CA GLY A 38 3.41 6.70 0.97
C GLY A 38 2.71 5.36 0.76
N LEU A 39 3.35 4.24 1.08
CA LEU A 39 2.74 2.92 0.99
C LEU A 39 3.09 2.08 2.23
N VAL A 40 2.06 1.70 2.98
CA VAL A 40 2.18 0.69 4.04
C VAL A 40 1.99 -0.68 3.42
N VAL A 41 3.03 -1.53 3.48
CA VAL A 41 3.13 -2.85 2.84
C VAL A 41 3.21 -3.94 3.89
N LEU A 42 2.68 -5.13 3.65
CA LEU A 42 2.85 -6.27 4.55
C LEU A 42 4.33 -6.69 4.63
N ALA A 43 4.78 -7.15 5.79
CA ALA A 43 6.15 -7.65 5.94
C ALA A 43 6.41 -8.90 5.09
N SER A 44 5.37 -9.71 4.85
CA SER A 44 5.41 -10.91 3.99
C SER A 44 5.30 -10.63 2.50
N ASP A 45 4.83 -9.45 2.09
CA ASP A 45 4.63 -9.12 0.67
C ASP A 45 5.97 -8.88 -0.04
N TYR A 46 6.12 -9.39 -1.26
CA TYR A 46 7.26 -9.16 -2.13
C TYR A 46 6.88 -8.81 -3.57
N THR A 47 5.59 -8.57 -3.85
CA THR A 47 5.09 -8.25 -5.19
C THR A 47 4.77 -6.77 -5.34
N ILE A 48 4.06 -6.18 -4.38
CA ILE A 48 3.47 -4.84 -4.51
C ILE A 48 4.51 -3.73 -4.73
N GLU A 49 5.68 -3.82 -4.10
CA GLU A 49 6.75 -2.84 -4.29
C GLU A 49 7.30 -2.86 -5.72
N HIS A 50 7.46 -4.06 -6.28
CA HIS A 50 7.91 -4.25 -7.66
C HIS A 50 6.88 -3.71 -8.65
N GLU A 51 5.63 -4.10 -8.48
CA GLU A 51 4.51 -3.71 -9.33
C GLU A 51 4.26 -2.20 -9.29
N PHE A 52 4.23 -1.60 -8.10
CA PHE A 52 4.07 -0.15 -7.98
C PHE A 52 5.17 0.62 -8.69
N ARG A 53 6.44 0.19 -8.57
CA ARG A 53 7.55 0.84 -9.29
C ARG A 53 7.44 0.72 -10.79
N ALA A 54 6.90 -0.41 -11.29
CA ALA A 54 6.67 -0.60 -12.72
C ALA A 54 5.52 0.25 -13.25
N ILE A 55 4.41 0.35 -12.48
CA ILE A 55 3.22 1.09 -12.87
C ILE A 55 3.44 2.61 -12.73
N ILE A 56 4.10 3.05 -11.66
CA ILE A 56 4.31 4.47 -11.35
C ILE A 56 5.72 4.90 -11.80
N ALA A 57 6.07 4.61 -13.04
CA ALA A 57 7.33 5.07 -13.66
C ALA A 57 7.16 6.50 -14.23
N ILE A 58 6.85 7.47 -13.36
CA ILE A 58 6.60 8.87 -13.72
C ILE A 58 7.71 9.72 -13.13
N GLU A 59 8.37 10.53 -13.95
CA GLU A 59 9.44 11.42 -13.50
C GLU A 59 8.96 12.37 -12.39
N GLY A 60 9.73 12.42 -11.29
CA GLY A 60 9.44 13.25 -10.13
C GLY A 60 8.34 12.72 -9.21
N VAL A 61 7.79 11.54 -9.47
CA VAL A 61 6.87 10.82 -8.58
C VAL A 61 7.64 9.69 -7.92
N ASP A 62 7.71 9.69 -6.60
CA ASP A 62 8.46 8.68 -5.85
C ASP A 62 7.60 8.03 -4.76
N ILE A 63 7.89 6.74 -4.50
CA ILE A 63 7.18 5.91 -3.54
C ILE A 63 8.07 5.67 -2.33
N PHE A 64 7.53 5.93 -1.15
CA PHE A 64 8.17 5.73 0.15
C PHE A 64 7.38 4.70 0.95
N MET A 65 8.05 3.66 1.43
CA MET A 65 7.37 2.49 1.99
C MET A 65 7.78 2.24 3.43
N ALA A 66 6.84 1.68 4.21
CA ALA A 66 7.11 1.07 5.50
C ALA A 66 6.39 -0.28 5.59
N ARG A 67 7.05 -1.28 6.18
CA ARG A 67 6.50 -2.63 6.29
C ARG A 67 5.82 -2.83 7.63
N ILE A 68 4.54 -3.24 7.59
CA ILE A 68 3.76 -3.60 8.77
C ILE A 68 3.95 -5.08 9.09
N ALA A 69 4.21 -5.39 10.36
CA ALA A 69 4.30 -6.77 10.81
C ALA A 69 2.95 -7.48 10.64
N ASN A 70 2.95 -8.67 10.08
CA ASN A 70 1.78 -9.50 9.86
C ASN A 70 2.10 -10.99 10.03
N ASP A 71 1.10 -11.79 10.36
CA ASP A 71 1.19 -13.26 10.26
C ASP A 71 1.09 -13.65 8.78
N PRO A 72 1.88 -14.61 8.28
CA PRO A 72 1.79 -15.06 6.89
C PRO A 72 0.50 -15.82 6.58
N ARG A 73 -0.26 -16.27 7.60
CA ARG A 73 -1.58 -16.87 7.41
C ARG A 73 -2.66 -15.81 7.35
N VAL A 74 -3.47 -15.86 6.32
CA VAL A 74 -4.57 -14.94 6.08
C VAL A 74 -5.85 -15.47 6.71
N THR A 75 -6.14 -15.02 7.94
CA THR A 75 -7.38 -15.30 8.67
C THR A 75 -8.00 -14.00 9.20
N PRO A 76 -9.29 -13.97 9.53
CA PRO A 76 -9.89 -12.77 10.12
C PRO A 76 -9.15 -12.25 11.35
N GLU A 77 -8.65 -13.14 12.21
CA GLU A 77 -7.95 -12.82 13.44
C GLU A 77 -6.57 -12.20 13.17
N THR A 78 -5.79 -12.81 12.26
CA THR A 78 -4.45 -12.31 11.90
C THR A 78 -4.54 -10.98 11.15
N LEU A 79 -5.57 -10.80 10.32
CA LEU A 79 -5.84 -9.54 9.64
C LEU A 79 -6.24 -8.43 10.63
N ALA A 80 -7.10 -8.75 11.60
CA ALA A 80 -7.52 -7.80 12.64
C ALA A 80 -6.34 -7.39 13.55
N ALA A 81 -5.39 -8.27 13.80
CA ALA A 81 -4.23 -8.01 14.63
C ALA A 81 -3.30 -6.90 14.08
N MET A 82 -3.40 -6.56 12.79
CA MET A 82 -2.63 -5.48 12.20
C MET A 82 -3.14 -4.07 12.53
N GLU A 83 -4.41 -3.91 12.94
CA GLU A 83 -5.00 -2.58 13.18
C GLU A 83 -4.16 -1.70 14.11
N PRO A 84 -3.75 -2.15 15.32
CA PRO A 84 -2.99 -1.32 16.23
C PRO A 84 -1.61 -0.90 15.72
N LEU A 85 -1.09 -1.57 14.69
CA LEU A 85 0.22 -1.30 14.12
C LEU A 85 0.19 -0.27 12.98
N LEU A 86 -0.98 0.01 12.40
CA LEU A 86 -1.13 0.85 11.20
C LEU A 86 -0.56 2.26 11.42
N THR A 87 -0.96 2.95 12.49
CA THR A 87 -0.54 4.34 12.77
C THR A 87 0.97 4.44 12.96
N ASP A 88 1.56 3.56 13.79
CA ASP A 88 3.01 3.57 14.03
C ASP A 88 3.79 3.26 12.74
N THR A 89 3.37 2.26 11.98
CA THR A 89 4.01 1.92 10.71
C THR A 89 3.96 3.08 9.72
N ALA A 90 2.81 3.70 9.54
CA ALA A 90 2.63 4.83 8.63
C ALA A 90 3.45 6.06 9.06
N SER A 91 3.62 6.31 10.36
CA SER A 91 4.41 7.42 10.89
C SER A 91 5.89 7.37 10.51
N ARG A 92 6.40 6.19 10.20
CA ARG A 92 7.81 5.97 9.79
C ARG A 92 8.09 6.36 8.34
N ILE A 93 7.07 6.59 7.54
CA ILE A 93 7.22 7.05 6.15
C ILE A 93 7.52 8.54 6.17
N LEU A 94 8.73 8.93 5.83
CA LEU A 94 9.20 10.33 5.80
C LEU A 94 8.70 11.13 7.01
N PRO A 95 9.20 10.86 8.23
CA PRO A 95 8.78 11.58 9.44
C PRO A 95 8.96 13.09 9.28
N GLY A 96 7.92 13.86 9.59
CA GLY A 96 7.94 15.32 9.47
C GLY A 96 7.69 15.86 8.06
N ASP A 97 7.75 15.04 7.02
CA ASP A 97 7.46 15.45 5.65
C ASP A 97 6.01 15.13 5.25
N ARG A 98 5.49 15.94 4.33
CA ARG A 98 4.17 15.73 3.73
C ARG A 98 4.23 14.63 2.66
N LEU A 99 3.18 13.83 2.59
CA LEU A 99 2.85 12.94 1.48
C LEU A 99 1.67 13.52 0.68
N ASP A 100 1.61 13.25 -0.62
CA ASP A 100 0.49 13.63 -1.46
C ASP A 100 -0.63 12.59 -1.42
N VAL A 101 -0.29 11.33 -1.14
CA VAL A 101 -1.22 10.24 -0.85
C VAL A 101 -0.54 9.20 0.04
N LEU A 102 -1.32 8.55 0.90
CA LEU A 102 -0.89 7.41 1.71
C LEU A 102 -1.78 6.20 1.42
N ALA A 103 -1.17 5.13 0.93
CA ALA A 103 -1.87 3.89 0.59
C ALA A 103 -1.57 2.77 1.59
N TYR A 104 -2.52 1.87 1.77
CA TYR A 104 -2.37 0.60 2.49
C TYR A 104 -2.49 -0.57 1.52
N GLY A 105 -1.46 -1.40 1.41
CA GLY A 105 -1.34 -2.46 0.42
C GLY A 105 -1.93 -3.81 0.87
N CYS A 106 -3.09 -3.84 1.55
CA CYS A 106 -3.72 -5.10 1.94
C CYS A 106 -5.23 -5.06 1.73
N THR A 107 -5.73 -5.85 0.77
CA THR A 107 -7.16 -5.93 0.43
C THR A 107 -7.97 -6.59 1.53
N SER A 108 -7.55 -7.78 1.98
CA SER A 108 -8.27 -8.57 2.98
C SER A 108 -8.37 -7.84 4.33
N ALA A 109 -7.29 -7.24 4.80
CA ALA A 109 -7.34 -6.46 6.03
C ALA A 109 -8.19 -5.19 5.88
N SER A 110 -8.18 -4.52 4.72
CA SER A 110 -9.06 -3.37 4.47
C SER A 110 -10.55 -3.74 4.53
N VAL A 111 -10.90 -4.97 4.16
CA VAL A 111 -12.26 -5.49 4.27
C VAL A 111 -12.60 -5.89 5.71
N VAL A 112 -11.73 -6.65 6.38
CA VAL A 112 -11.97 -7.16 7.74
C VAL A 112 -12.05 -6.03 8.77
N LEU A 113 -11.16 -5.06 8.69
CA LEU A 113 -11.13 -3.88 9.55
C LEU A 113 -12.21 -2.84 9.16
N GLY A 114 -12.56 -2.82 7.88
CA GLY A 114 -13.32 -1.74 7.25
C GLY A 114 -12.41 -0.64 6.71
N ALA A 115 -12.64 -0.23 5.45
CA ALA A 115 -11.83 0.77 4.76
C ALA A 115 -11.75 2.11 5.51
N ASP A 116 -12.85 2.55 6.14
CA ASP A 116 -12.90 3.79 6.93
C ASP A 116 -12.01 3.71 8.16
N ARG A 117 -11.98 2.56 8.83
CA ARG A 117 -11.13 2.35 10.00
C ARG A 117 -9.66 2.37 9.65
N VAL A 118 -9.29 1.71 8.54
CA VAL A 118 -7.92 1.78 8.01
C VAL A 118 -7.55 3.23 7.69
N SER A 119 -8.42 3.95 6.98
CA SER A 119 -8.20 5.36 6.64
C SER A 119 -8.02 6.24 7.87
N GLN A 120 -8.82 6.04 8.92
CA GLN A 120 -8.68 6.76 10.18
C GLN A 120 -7.30 6.52 10.82
N ARG A 121 -6.86 5.25 10.91
CA ARG A 121 -5.55 4.91 11.51
C ARG A 121 -4.38 5.50 10.74
N LEU A 122 -4.47 5.56 9.42
CA LEU A 122 -3.44 6.17 8.59
C LEU A 122 -3.44 7.71 8.70
N ALA A 123 -4.62 8.32 8.76
CA ALA A 123 -4.76 9.76 8.96
C ALA A 123 -4.23 10.24 10.32
N GLU A 124 -4.30 9.41 11.37
CA GLU A 124 -3.66 9.70 12.67
C GLU A 124 -2.13 9.87 12.53
N ALA A 125 -1.49 9.11 11.64
CA ALA A 125 -0.05 9.21 11.39
C ALA A 125 0.34 10.38 10.46
N LYS A 126 -0.50 10.65 9.47
CA LYS A 126 -0.28 11.66 8.42
C LYS A 126 -1.55 12.49 8.23
N PRO A 127 -1.82 13.45 9.13
CA PRO A 127 -2.96 14.36 9.00
C PRO A 127 -2.93 15.09 7.65
N ASP A 128 -4.10 15.39 7.12
CA ASP A 128 -4.29 16.10 5.85
C ASP A 128 -3.74 15.38 4.60
N THR A 129 -3.33 14.11 4.73
CA THR A 129 -2.91 13.28 3.60
C THR A 129 -4.09 12.43 3.13
N PRO A 130 -4.48 12.51 1.84
CA PRO A 130 -5.47 11.59 1.27
C PRO A 130 -5.04 10.14 1.45
N VAL A 131 -6.00 9.27 1.83
CA VAL A 131 -5.74 7.85 2.06
C VAL A 131 -6.41 7.00 0.99
N SER A 132 -5.74 5.94 0.56
CA SER A 132 -6.26 4.92 -0.34
C SER A 132 -5.98 3.51 0.19
N ASN A 133 -6.84 2.57 -0.20
CA ASN A 133 -6.65 1.14 0.01
C ASN A 133 -7.28 0.37 -1.15
N PRO A 134 -6.94 -0.93 -1.36
CA PRO A 134 -7.36 -1.65 -2.56
C PRO A 134 -8.87 -1.75 -2.73
N ILE A 135 -9.64 -1.93 -1.65
CA ILE A 135 -11.10 -2.07 -1.77
C ILE A 135 -11.78 -0.74 -2.12
N SER A 136 -11.32 0.37 -1.54
CA SER A 136 -11.83 1.71 -1.88
C SER A 136 -11.48 2.09 -3.30
N ALA A 137 -10.25 1.79 -3.75
CA ALA A 137 -9.82 2.00 -5.12
C ALA A 137 -10.62 1.12 -6.10
N GLY A 138 -10.90 -0.15 -5.72
CA GLY A 138 -11.76 -1.04 -6.49
C GLY A 138 -13.17 -0.48 -6.70
N PHE A 139 -13.80 0.03 -5.65
CA PHE A 139 -15.13 0.66 -5.77
C PHE A 139 -15.11 1.90 -6.67
N ALA A 140 -14.09 2.75 -6.54
CA ALA A 140 -13.93 3.89 -7.43
C ALA A 140 -13.77 3.47 -8.89
N ALA A 141 -13.05 2.38 -9.16
CA ALA A 141 -12.91 1.82 -10.50
C ALA A 141 -14.23 1.24 -11.02
N PHE A 142 -14.99 0.50 -10.21
CA PHE A 142 -16.30 -0.02 -10.59
C PHE A 142 -17.29 1.11 -10.93
N ASP A 143 -17.30 2.18 -10.14
CA ASP A 143 -18.13 3.34 -10.39
C ASP A 143 -17.75 4.04 -11.70
N ALA A 144 -16.46 4.22 -11.95
CA ALA A 144 -15.96 4.82 -13.20
C ALA A 144 -16.32 3.99 -14.45
N LEU A 145 -16.37 2.66 -14.30
CA LEU A 145 -16.77 1.74 -15.37
C LEU A 145 -18.30 1.54 -15.47
N GLY A 146 -19.08 2.09 -14.53
CA GLY A 146 -20.51 1.83 -14.42
C GLY A 146 -20.86 0.37 -14.07
N ALA A 147 -19.88 -0.40 -13.55
CA ALA A 147 -20.06 -1.79 -13.18
C ALA A 147 -20.83 -1.89 -11.86
N ARG A 148 -21.94 -2.64 -11.86
CA ARG A 148 -22.77 -2.91 -10.68
C ARG A 148 -22.88 -4.40 -10.36
N ARG A 149 -22.58 -5.24 -11.33
CA ARG A 149 -22.60 -6.70 -11.23
C ARG A 149 -21.23 -7.22 -11.62
N ILE A 150 -20.52 -7.87 -10.68
CA ILE A 150 -19.12 -8.26 -10.83
C ILE A 150 -18.91 -9.72 -10.47
N GLY A 151 -18.02 -10.40 -11.18
CA GLY A 151 -17.38 -11.63 -10.72
C GLY A 151 -16.20 -11.30 -9.83
N VAL A 152 -16.01 -12.07 -8.77
CA VAL A 152 -14.88 -11.89 -7.85
C VAL A 152 -14.02 -13.15 -7.84
N LEU A 153 -12.71 -12.98 -7.94
CA LEU A 153 -11.72 -14.03 -7.74
C LEU A 153 -10.76 -13.60 -6.63
N THR A 154 -10.53 -14.45 -5.66
CA THR A 154 -9.58 -14.23 -4.58
C THR A 154 -8.73 -15.47 -4.33
N PRO A 155 -7.59 -15.35 -3.65
CA PRO A 155 -6.86 -16.51 -3.17
C PRO A 155 -7.43 -17.10 -1.88
N TYR A 156 -8.21 -16.35 -1.11
CA TYR A 156 -8.49 -16.59 0.31
C TYR A 156 -9.40 -17.77 0.59
N ARG A 157 -9.37 -18.25 1.83
CA ARG A 157 -10.29 -19.26 2.36
C ARG A 157 -11.71 -18.71 2.49
N ARG A 158 -12.66 -19.64 2.68
CA ARG A 158 -14.09 -19.33 2.76
C ARG A 158 -14.43 -18.26 3.79
N ASP A 159 -13.86 -18.32 4.99
CA ASP A 159 -14.15 -17.41 6.10
C ASP A 159 -13.80 -15.95 5.76
N VAL A 160 -12.69 -15.71 5.08
CA VAL A 160 -12.31 -14.40 4.56
C VAL A 160 -13.17 -14.01 3.35
N ASN A 161 -13.44 -14.96 2.43
CA ASN A 161 -14.23 -14.73 1.23
C ASN A 161 -15.68 -14.32 1.54
N GLU A 162 -16.29 -14.90 2.57
CA GLU A 162 -17.63 -14.52 3.03
C GLU A 162 -17.66 -13.07 3.51
N GLN A 163 -16.62 -12.60 4.20
CA GLN A 163 -16.49 -11.20 4.59
C GLN A 163 -16.27 -10.29 3.39
N VAL A 164 -15.40 -10.66 2.45
CA VAL A 164 -15.17 -9.90 1.21
C VAL A 164 -16.47 -9.75 0.41
N ARG A 165 -17.19 -10.86 0.19
CA ARG A 165 -18.46 -10.84 -0.53
C ARG A 165 -19.49 -9.98 0.18
N ALA A 166 -19.65 -10.13 1.50
CA ALA A 166 -20.58 -9.36 2.29
C ALA A 166 -20.23 -7.85 2.29
N TYR A 167 -18.94 -7.53 2.32
CA TYR A 167 -18.48 -6.15 2.24
C TYR A 167 -18.83 -5.51 0.90
N ILE A 168 -18.52 -6.17 -0.22
CA ILE A 168 -18.82 -5.70 -1.57
C ILE A 168 -20.34 -5.52 -1.76
N THR A 169 -21.11 -6.53 -1.36
CA THR A 169 -22.59 -6.51 -1.51
C THR A 169 -23.23 -5.37 -0.69
N ARG A 170 -22.74 -5.14 0.51
CA ARG A 170 -23.22 -4.04 1.39
C ARG A 170 -22.93 -2.65 0.79
N HIS A 171 -21.93 -2.54 -0.11
CA HIS A 171 -21.63 -1.30 -0.83
C HIS A 171 -22.41 -1.17 -2.16
N GLY A 172 -23.40 -2.03 -2.40
CA GLY A 172 -24.33 -1.89 -3.53
C GLY A 172 -23.89 -2.57 -4.83
N TYR A 173 -22.93 -3.50 -4.76
CA TYR A 173 -22.52 -4.30 -5.91
C TYR A 173 -23.07 -5.72 -5.82
N GLU A 174 -23.55 -6.25 -6.93
CA GLU A 174 -23.97 -7.64 -7.03
C GLU A 174 -22.77 -8.55 -7.32
N VAL A 175 -22.68 -9.66 -6.58
CA VAL A 175 -21.63 -10.67 -6.74
C VAL A 175 -22.28 -12.03 -7.02
N PRO A 176 -22.67 -12.29 -8.27
CA PRO A 176 -23.35 -13.54 -8.66
C PRO A 176 -22.42 -14.76 -8.68
N VAL A 177 -21.11 -14.53 -8.88
CA VAL A 177 -20.10 -15.59 -8.89
C VAL A 177 -18.88 -15.17 -8.10
N PHE A 178 -18.37 -16.12 -7.32
CA PHE A 178 -17.20 -15.93 -6.49
C PHE A 178 -16.27 -17.13 -6.62
N GLY A 179 -15.10 -16.93 -7.20
CA GLY A 179 -14.02 -17.93 -7.31
C GLY A 179 -12.97 -17.76 -6.21
N SER A 180 -12.33 -18.86 -5.85
CA SER A 180 -11.27 -18.86 -4.84
C SER A 180 -10.24 -19.97 -5.10
N PHE A 181 -8.95 -19.65 -4.90
CA PHE A 181 -7.89 -20.66 -4.84
C PHE A 181 -7.84 -21.38 -3.49
N ASN A 182 -8.54 -20.87 -2.47
CA ASN A 182 -8.63 -21.40 -1.11
C ASN A 182 -7.26 -21.60 -0.43
N GLU A 183 -6.36 -20.64 -0.63
CA GLU A 183 -5.01 -20.60 -0.07
C GLU A 183 -4.97 -19.62 1.13
N GLU A 184 -4.31 -20.03 2.20
CA GLU A 184 -4.20 -19.21 3.41
C GLU A 184 -2.81 -18.59 3.61
N MET A 185 -1.79 -19.09 2.89
CA MET A 185 -0.43 -18.64 3.07
C MET A 185 -0.09 -17.51 2.10
N ASP A 186 0.05 -16.30 2.62
CA ASP A 186 0.37 -15.09 1.83
C ASP A 186 1.59 -15.26 0.89
N PRO A 187 2.71 -15.88 1.30
CA PRO A 187 3.82 -16.14 0.39
C PRO A 187 3.48 -17.09 -0.77
N VAL A 188 2.53 -18.02 -0.59
CA VAL A 188 2.06 -18.90 -1.66
C VAL A 188 1.15 -18.14 -2.61
N VAL A 189 0.23 -17.32 -2.06
CA VAL A 189 -0.65 -16.43 -2.84
C VAL A 189 0.15 -15.59 -3.81
N ALA A 190 1.24 -15.00 -3.37
CA ALA A 190 2.11 -14.15 -4.18
C ALA A 190 2.83 -14.88 -5.33
N THR A 191 2.75 -16.21 -5.38
CA THR A 191 3.36 -17.05 -6.44
C THR A 191 2.35 -17.68 -7.38
N ILE A 192 1.05 -17.37 -7.25
CA ILE A 192 0.03 -17.83 -8.19
C ILE A 192 0.32 -17.18 -9.55
N ASP A 193 0.57 -18.01 -10.56
CA ASP A 193 0.97 -17.56 -11.88
C ASP A 193 -0.18 -16.99 -12.71
N GLU A 194 0.18 -16.27 -13.77
CA GLU A 194 -0.78 -15.62 -14.65
C GLU A 194 -1.70 -16.64 -15.38
N ASP A 195 -1.18 -17.76 -15.81
CA ASP A 195 -1.96 -18.81 -16.49
C ASP A 195 -3.05 -19.36 -15.57
N SER A 196 -2.73 -19.56 -14.29
CA SER A 196 -3.70 -19.97 -13.27
C SER A 196 -4.78 -18.91 -13.04
N LEU A 197 -4.41 -17.63 -13.03
CA LEU A 197 -5.37 -16.53 -12.91
C LEU A 197 -6.31 -16.46 -14.12
N VAL A 198 -5.78 -16.53 -15.34
CA VAL A 198 -6.57 -16.52 -16.58
C VAL A 198 -7.53 -17.71 -16.61
N SER A 199 -7.03 -18.92 -16.33
CA SER A 199 -7.85 -20.16 -16.30
C SER A 199 -8.99 -20.06 -15.25
N ALA A 200 -8.71 -19.50 -14.07
CA ALA A 200 -9.72 -19.32 -13.05
C ALA A 200 -10.78 -18.29 -13.46
N ILE A 201 -10.37 -17.16 -14.09
CA ILE A 201 -11.29 -16.16 -14.64
C ILE A 201 -12.20 -16.78 -15.68
N ASP A 202 -11.67 -17.54 -16.63
CA ASP A 202 -12.46 -18.21 -17.66
C ASP A 202 -13.45 -19.21 -17.05
N THR A 203 -13.04 -19.91 -15.99
CA THR A 203 -13.91 -20.85 -15.25
C THR A 203 -15.09 -20.12 -14.60
N ILE A 204 -14.85 -18.99 -13.92
CA ILE A 204 -15.92 -18.26 -13.24
C ILE A 204 -16.82 -17.46 -14.22
N ARG A 205 -16.32 -17.11 -15.40
CA ARG A 205 -17.14 -16.48 -16.46
C ARG A 205 -18.13 -17.44 -17.10
N ALA A 206 -17.79 -18.70 -17.19
CA ALA A 206 -18.62 -19.71 -17.86
C ALA A 206 -20.01 -19.78 -17.20
N GLY A 207 -21.05 -19.40 -17.93
CA GLY A 207 -22.44 -19.37 -17.46
C GLY A 207 -22.86 -18.13 -16.66
N HIS A 208 -22.05 -17.08 -16.65
CA HIS A 208 -22.32 -15.81 -15.94
C HIS A 208 -22.21 -14.55 -16.83
N GLU A 209 -22.42 -14.69 -18.14
CA GLU A 209 -22.45 -13.59 -19.10
C GLU A 209 -23.60 -12.60 -18.87
#